data_62bea9c07818012d167ebe9433fbcc31
#
_entry.id   62bea9c07818012d167ebe9433fbcc31
#
_cell.length_a   1.000
_cell.length_b   1.000
_cell.length_c   1.000
_cell.angle_alpha   90.00
_cell.angle_beta   90.00
_cell.angle_gamma   90.00
#
_symmetry.space_group_name_H-M   'P 1'
#
loop_
_entity.id
_entity.type
_entity.pdbx_description
1 polymer ?
#
loop_
_entity_poly.entity_id
_entity_poly.type
_entity_poly.pdbx_seq_one_letter_code
_entity_poly.pdbx_strand_id
1 'polypeptide(L)'
;MDSRPNTALQLYSIRTLPESLPTIVRRVSAAGYDGVEFADRFHEEPPEDVAAALDDADLEPVAVHTDLPEIEAALDGESDLLVRCRTVGCDTLVVPHLPASALRTRSDVRSLSHRFRDAAARLEERDMCLGYHTGRRAFHPFLPDAAGKIVEETPIPEAVGRYTHQLLNRLRAPESATIPNETPMWNLVARTAPAEVTFEPEVAEIREAGYDPTVLFSLCGDRIDMVHLRDVASAGPLQGYEDVPHGDGLVDMDAVLDAATDAGVDWVIYENELDSDPEAKIDHGAATLERLLDGSGSSRSPTRIPATSS
;
A
#
# COMPACT_ATOMS: atom_id res chain seq x y z
N MET A 1 -14.29 -16.11 -14.74
CA MET A 1 -15.00 -14.84 -14.99
C MET A 1 -14.09 -13.83 -14.33
N ASP A 2 -13.34 -13.08 -15.14
CA ASP A 2 -12.51 -12.00 -14.61
C ASP A 2 -13.46 -10.91 -14.13
N SER A 3 -13.72 -10.89 -12.82
CA SER A 3 -14.49 -9.80 -12.22
C SER A 3 -13.57 -8.61 -12.11
N ARG A 4 -14.02 -7.45 -12.59
CA ARG A 4 -13.36 -6.17 -12.36
C ARG A 4 -13.13 -6.00 -10.86
N PRO A 5 -11.94 -5.58 -10.41
CA PRO A 5 -11.72 -5.25 -9.01
C PRO A 5 -12.69 -4.17 -8.52
N ASN A 6 -13.09 -4.25 -7.26
CA ASN A 6 -13.82 -3.19 -6.59
C ASN A 6 -12.92 -1.98 -6.37
N THR A 7 -13.55 -0.81 -6.18
CA THR A 7 -12.85 0.46 -5.99
C THR A 7 -12.99 0.98 -4.57
N ALA A 8 -11.91 1.46 -3.98
CA ALA A 8 -11.96 2.08 -2.65
C ALA A 8 -11.17 3.39 -2.59
N LEU A 9 -11.51 4.23 -1.62
CA LEU A 9 -10.76 5.43 -1.27
C LEU A 9 -9.99 5.22 0.03
N GLN A 10 -8.66 5.49 0.00
CA GLN A 10 -7.85 5.61 1.21
C GLN A 10 -8.11 6.95 1.89
N LEU A 11 -8.63 6.93 3.13
CA LEU A 11 -9.03 8.15 3.83
C LEU A 11 -7.89 9.07 4.23
N TYR A 12 -6.66 8.60 4.25
CA TYR A 12 -5.49 9.46 4.42
C TYR A 12 -5.39 10.54 3.34
N SER A 13 -5.85 10.24 2.13
CA SER A 13 -5.91 11.19 1.01
C SER A 13 -6.70 12.46 1.34
N ILE A 14 -7.67 12.35 2.21
CA ILE A 14 -8.62 13.40 2.59
C ILE A 14 -8.60 13.73 4.09
N ARG A 15 -7.51 13.35 4.79
CA ARG A 15 -7.34 13.53 6.24
C ARG A 15 -7.56 14.95 6.76
N THR A 16 -7.45 15.95 5.89
CA THR A 16 -7.65 17.37 6.23
C THR A 16 -9.10 17.83 6.13
N LEU A 17 -10.04 16.98 5.67
CA LEU A 17 -11.47 17.30 5.69
C LEU A 17 -11.95 17.42 7.13
N PRO A 18 -12.63 18.53 7.49
CA PRO A 18 -13.10 18.75 8.86
C PRO A 18 -14.40 18.00 9.19
N GLU A 19 -14.96 17.26 8.25
CA GLU A 19 -16.22 16.53 8.39
C GLU A 19 -16.05 15.28 9.27
N SER A 20 -17.16 14.81 9.90
CA SER A 20 -17.16 13.56 10.65
C SER A 20 -16.99 12.35 9.72
N LEU A 21 -16.42 11.25 10.22
CA LEU A 21 -16.28 10.02 9.43
C LEU A 21 -17.59 9.52 8.82
N PRO A 22 -18.75 9.50 9.56
CA PRO A 22 -20.03 9.16 8.98
C PRO A 22 -20.44 10.03 7.78
N THR A 23 -20.07 11.31 7.79
CA THR A 23 -20.33 12.21 6.65
C THR A 23 -19.40 11.88 5.48
N ILE A 24 -18.13 11.66 5.74
CA ILE A 24 -17.14 11.27 4.74
C ILE A 24 -17.54 9.96 4.06
N VAL A 25 -17.95 8.94 4.83
CA VAL A 25 -18.42 7.64 4.32
C VAL A 25 -19.56 7.84 3.29
N ARG A 26 -20.56 8.64 3.63
CA ARG A 26 -21.68 8.92 2.69
C ARG A 26 -21.22 9.65 1.43
N ARG A 27 -20.23 10.54 1.53
CA ARG A 27 -19.66 11.24 0.36
C ARG A 27 -18.87 10.30 -0.54
N VAL A 28 -18.09 9.39 0.05
CA VAL A 28 -17.32 8.39 -0.69
C VAL A 28 -18.27 7.49 -1.49
N SER A 29 -19.30 6.96 -0.86
CA SER A 29 -20.33 6.19 -1.55
C SER A 29 -21.05 6.99 -2.64
N ALA A 30 -21.44 8.24 -2.37
CA ALA A 30 -22.10 9.10 -3.35
C ALA A 30 -21.22 9.42 -4.57
N ALA A 31 -19.89 9.37 -4.44
CA ALA A 31 -18.94 9.51 -5.53
C ALA A 31 -18.79 8.23 -6.39
N GLY A 32 -19.31 7.09 -5.94
CA GLY A 32 -19.35 5.85 -6.69
C GLY A 32 -18.24 4.85 -6.33
N TYR A 33 -17.59 4.98 -5.20
CA TYR A 33 -16.72 3.93 -4.68
C TYR A 33 -17.52 2.78 -4.10
N ASP A 34 -16.94 1.57 -4.16
CA ASP A 34 -17.51 0.35 -3.58
C ASP A 34 -17.10 0.18 -2.11
N GLY A 35 -15.96 0.77 -1.71
CA GLY A 35 -15.42 0.64 -0.37
C GLY A 35 -14.61 1.84 0.11
N VAL A 36 -14.19 1.74 1.37
CA VAL A 36 -13.34 2.73 2.04
C VAL A 36 -12.27 2.03 2.87
N GLU A 37 -11.06 2.55 2.81
CA GLU A 37 -9.99 2.12 3.69
C GLU A 37 -9.72 3.18 4.75
N PHE A 38 -9.81 2.77 6.00
CA PHE A 38 -9.60 3.65 7.14
C PHE A 38 -8.11 3.84 7.41
N ALA A 39 -7.71 5.11 7.51
CA ALA A 39 -6.45 5.55 8.08
C ALA A 39 -6.78 6.68 9.03
N ASP A 40 -5.86 7.29 9.70
CA ASP A 40 -6.09 8.43 10.59
C ASP A 40 -7.54 8.52 11.14
N ARG A 41 -7.81 9.22 12.20
CA ARG A 41 -9.15 9.54 12.67
C ARG A 41 -10.11 8.35 12.93
N PHE A 42 -9.71 7.09 12.67
CA PHE A 42 -10.58 5.92 12.92
C PHE A 42 -11.04 5.81 14.39
N HIS A 43 -10.25 6.37 15.32
CA HIS A 43 -10.56 6.40 16.74
C HIS A 43 -11.36 7.63 17.20
N GLU A 44 -11.58 8.63 16.33
CA GLU A 44 -12.23 9.90 16.70
C GLU A 44 -13.74 9.80 16.89
N GLU A 45 -14.38 8.90 16.15
CA GLU A 45 -15.85 8.77 16.14
C GLU A 45 -16.30 7.48 16.83
N PRO A 46 -17.53 7.43 17.38
CA PRO A 46 -18.11 6.19 17.85
C PRO A 46 -18.22 5.16 16.72
N PRO A 47 -17.72 3.93 16.90
CA PRO A 47 -17.74 2.95 15.81
C PRO A 47 -19.16 2.57 15.36
N GLU A 48 -20.15 2.67 16.23
CA GLU A 48 -21.56 2.43 15.90
C GLU A 48 -22.12 3.46 14.91
N ASP A 49 -21.69 4.73 15.01
CA ASP A 49 -22.10 5.79 14.10
C ASP A 49 -21.44 5.60 12.71
N VAL A 50 -20.19 5.12 12.69
CA VAL A 50 -19.48 4.77 11.45
C VAL A 50 -20.12 3.55 10.79
N ALA A 51 -20.41 2.49 11.57
CA ALA A 51 -21.07 1.28 11.08
C ALA A 51 -22.45 1.61 10.46
N ALA A 52 -23.27 2.40 11.15
CA ALA A 52 -24.56 2.83 10.62
C ALA A 52 -24.43 3.62 9.31
N ALA A 53 -23.38 4.44 9.17
CA ALA A 53 -23.15 5.19 7.94
C ALA A 53 -22.68 4.29 6.78
N LEU A 54 -21.87 3.27 7.06
CA LEU A 54 -21.46 2.26 6.09
C LEU A 54 -22.66 1.45 5.58
N ASP A 55 -23.49 0.96 6.51
CA ASP A 55 -24.72 0.22 6.18
C ASP A 55 -25.70 1.07 5.35
N ASP A 56 -25.95 2.32 5.78
CA ASP A 56 -26.85 3.25 5.07
C ASP A 56 -26.34 3.60 3.67
N ALA A 57 -25.04 3.60 3.47
CA ALA A 57 -24.36 3.98 2.22
C ALA A 57 -24.05 2.78 1.30
N ASP A 58 -24.27 1.55 1.76
CA ASP A 58 -23.86 0.31 1.07
C ASP A 58 -22.37 0.37 0.67
N LEU A 59 -21.51 0.79 1.61
CA LEU A 59 -20.09 0.99 1.41
C LEU A 59 -19.28 0.02 2.26
N GLU A 60 -18.35 -0.73 1.64
CA GLU A 60 -17.58 -1.77 2.33
C GLU A 60 -16.37 -1.19 3.08
N PRO A 61 -16.15 -1.55 4.36
CA PRO A 61 -14.93 -1.22 5.09
C PRO A 61 -13.81 -2.20 4.70
N VAL A 62 -12.92 -1.79 3.79
CA VAL A 62 -11.92 -2.68 3.17
C VAL A 62 -10.83 -3.07 4.14
N ALA A 63 -10.21 -2.10 4.81
CA ALA A 63 -9.16 -2.33 5.78
C ALA A 63 -9.03 -1.14 6.76
N VAL A 64 -8.29 -1.37 7.84
CA VAL A 64 -7.87 -0.32 8.79
C VAL A 64 -6.36 -0.28 8.84
N HIS A 65 -5.77 0.85 8.47
CA HIS A 65 -4.35 1.13 8.65
C HIS A 65 -4.05 1.45 10.11
N THR A 66 -3.17 0.67 10.72
CA THR A 66 -2.74 0.86 12.11
C THR A 66 -1.35 0.29 12.35
N ASP A 67 -0.62 0.84 13.31
CA ASP A 67 0.73 0.40 13.61
C ASP A 67 0.77 -1.00 14.24
N LEU A 68 1.81 -1.78 13.94
CA LEU A 68 1.99 -3.10 14.52
C LEU A 68 1.99 -3.11 16.07
N PRO A 69 2.61 -2.15 16.79
CA PRO A 69 2.48 -2.07 18.24
C PRO A 69 1.03 -1.89 18.73
N GLU A 70 0.19 -1.14 18.00
CA GLU A 70 -1.22 -0.97 18.35
C GLU A 70 -2.01 -2.27 18.15
N ILE A 71 -1.72 -3.03 17.09
CA ILE A 71 -2.29 -4.37 16.89
C ILE A 71 -1.90 -5.29 18.05
N GLU A 72 -0.63 -5.31 18.42
CA GLU A 72 -0.13 -6.12 19.54
C GLU A 72 -0.81 -5.74 20.87
N ALA A 73 -0.95 -4.45 21.15
CA ALA A 73 -1.64 -3.95 22.34
C ALA A 73 -3.14 -4.35 22.35
N ALA A 74 -3.80 -4.26 21.20
CA ALA A 74 -5.19 -4.67 21.06
C ALA A 74 -5.37 -6.19 21.23
N LEU A 75 -4.42 -6.98 20.74
CA LEU A 75 -4.40 -8.43 20.95
C LEU A 75 -4.18 -8.81 22.43
N ASP A 76 -3.45 -7.99 23.17
CA ASP A 76 -3.24 -8.15 24.62
C ASP A 76 -4.38 -7.59 25.47
N GLY A 77 -5.38 -6.95 24.84
CA GLY A 77 -6.56 -6.36 25.50
C GLY A 77 -6.28 -4.98 26.11
N GLU A 78 -5.21 -4.31 25.68
CA GLU A 78 -4.80 -2.97 26.13
C GLU A 78 -5.39 -1.84 25.27
N SER A 79 -6.10 -2.20 24.16
CA SER A 79 -6.74 -1.27 23.23
C SER A 79 -8.10 -1.81 22.76
N ASP A 80 -9.01 -0.91 22.36
CA ASP A 80 -10.34 -1.25 21.85
C ASP A 80 -10.38 -1.45 20.32
N LEU A 81 -9.23 -1.36 19.65
CA LEU A 81 -9.12 -1.44 18.18
C LEU A 81 -9.91 -2.62 17.59
N LEU A 82 -9.72 -3.84 18.10
CA LEU A 82 -10.39 -5.03 17.57
C LEU A 82 -11.91 -5.00 17.77
N VAL A 83 -12.38 -4.36 18.85
CA VAL A 83 -13.80 -4.15 19.09
C VAL A 83 -14.37 -3.15 18.08
N ARG A 84 -13.64 -2.06 17.82
CA ARG A 84 -14.01 -1.05 16.83
C ARG A 84 -14.07 -1.65 15.42
N CYS A 85 -13.05 -2.39 15.01
CA CYS A 85 -13.02 -3.07 13.72
C CYS A 85 -14.25 -3.99 13.54
N ARG A 86 -14.55 -4.82 14.53
CA ARG A 86 -15.73 -5.70 14.48
C ARG A 86 -17.04 -4.92 14.42
N THR A 87 -17.15 -3.80 15.13
CA THR A 87 -18.36 -2.97 15.14
C THR A 87 -18.63 -2.37 13.77
N VAL A 88 -17.58 -1.95 13.05
CA VAL A 88 -17.70 -1.40 11.69
C VAL A 88 -17.73 -2.48 10.60
N GLY A 89 -17.56 -3.75 10.97
CA GLY A 89 -17.58 -4.86 10.02
C GLY A 89 -16.26 -5.04 9.24
N CYS A 90 -15.15 -4.44 9.69
CA CYS A 90 -13.83 -4.58 9.07
C CYS A 90 -13.03 -5.70 9.74
N ASP A 91 -12.56 -6.65 8.99
CA ASP A 91 -11.77 -7.79 9.48
C ASP A 91 -10.27 -7.72 9.12
N THR A 92 -9.87 -6.73 8.33
CA THR A 92 -8.49 -6.60 7.82
C THR A 92 -7.76 -5.42 8.47
N LEU A 93 -6.64 -5.73 9.14
CA LEU A 93 -5.72 -4.75 9.72
C LEU A 93 -4.45 -4.68 8.88
N VAL A 94 -4.09 -3.50 8.40
CA VAL A 94 -2.90 -3.28 7.57
C VAL A 94 -1.89 -2.45 8.33
N VAL A 95 -0.63 -2.90 8.37
CA VAL A 95 0.48 -2.14 8.92
C VAL A 95 1.01 -1.18 7.86
N PRO A 96 0.74 0.15 7.95
CA PRO A 96 1.09 1.10 6.89
C PRO A 96 2.57 1.48 6.92
N HIS A 97 3.17 1.51 8.09
CA HIS A 97 4.53 1.96 8.26
C HIS A 97 5.35 1.06 9.17
N LEU A 98 6.60 0.85 8.80
CA LEU A 98 7.57 0.18 9.61
C LEU A 98 8.75 1.12 9.90
N PRO A 99 9.25 1.15 11.15
CA PRO A 99 10.45 1.91 11.45
C PRO A 99 11.63 1.39 10.62
N ALA A 100 12.51 2.28 10.21
CA ALA A 100 13.69 1.91 9.41
C ALA A 100 14.53 0.82 10.07
N SER A 101 14.54 0.75 11.40
CA SER A 101 15.23 -0.29 12.18
C SER A 101 14.68 -1.70 11.92
N ALA A 102 13.39 -1.85 11.61
CA ALA A 102 12.77 -3.15 11.38
C ALA A 102 13.17 -3.80 10.04
N LEU A 103 13.65 -3.01 9.08
CA LEU A 103 13.96 -3.45 7.71
C LEU A 103 15.47 -3.35 7.37
N ARG A 104 16.32 -3.06 8.32
CA ARG A 104 17.72 -2.67 8.09
C ARG A 104 18.64 -3.85 7.80
N THR A 105 18.49 -4.92 8.57
CA THR A 105 19.31 -6.12 8.49
C THR A 105 18.47 -7.39 8.32
N ARG A 106 19.11 -8.50 7.94
CA ARG A 106 18.44 -9.81 7.89
C ARG A 106 17.92 -10.26 9.26
N SER A 107 18.60 -9.86 10.34
CA SER A 107 18.18 -10.16 11.72
C SER A 107 16.90 -9.40 12.08
N ASP A 108 16.82 -8.11 11.70
CA ASP A 108 15.66 -7.27 11.98
C ASP A 108 14.41 -7.81 11.27
N VAL A 109 14.55 -8.13 9.97
CA VAL A 109 13.44 -8.71 9.19
C VAL A 109 13.03 -10.09 9.71
N ARG A 110 13.97 -10.88 10.22
CA ARG A 110 13.60 -12.14 10.89
C ARG A 110 12.75 -11.89 12.13
N SER A 111 13.14 -10.95 12.95
CA SER A 111 12.38 -10.55 14.16
C SER A 111 11.01 -10.01 13.80
N LEU A 112 10.93 -9.15 12.77
CA LEU A 112 9.67 -8.63 12.26
C LEU A 112 8.76 -9.75 11.74
N SER A 113 9.32 -10.70 10.97
CA SER A 113 8.54 -11.84 10.47
C SER A 113 7.95 -12.70 11.60
N HIS A 114 8.65 -12.85 12.72
CA HIS A 114 8.10 -13.53 13.90
C HIS A 114 6.94 -12.76 14.51
N ARG A 115 7.06 -11.44 14.65
CA ARG A 115 5.98 -10.58 15.17
C ARG A 115 4.75 -10.63 14.26
N PHE A 116 4.95 -10.53 12.95
CA PHE A 116 3.86 -10.64 11.98
C PHE A 116 3.12 -11.98 12.09
N ARG A 117 3.86 -13.08 12.17
CA ARG A 117 3.27 -14.41 12.30
C ARG A 117 2.52 -14.60 13.62
N ASP A 118 3.07 -14.09 14.72
CA ASP A 118 2.40 -14.13 16.04
C ASP A 118 1.10 -13.30 16.02
N ALA A 119 1.17 -12.07 15.50
CA ALA A 119 -0.01 -11.22 15.38
C ALA A 119 -1.06 -11.85 14.45
N ALA A 120 -0.66 -12.35 13.28
CA ALA A 120 -1.56 -12.97 12.31
C ALA A 120 -2.27 -14.20 12.90
N ALA A 121 -1.54 -15.10 13.57
CA ALA A 121 -2.15 -16.28 14.19
C ALA A 121 -3.19 -15.90 15.26
N ARG A 122 -2.93 -14.84 16.03
CA ARG A 122 -3.86 -14.34 17.06
C ARG A 122 -5.04 -13.58 16.47
N LEU A 123 -4.88 -12.94 15.29
CA LEU A 123 -5.97 -12.32 14.54
C LEU A 123 -6.85 -13.39 13.90
N GLU A 124 -6.26 -14.43 13.30
CA GLU A 124 -6.99 -15.57 12.71
C GLU A 124 -7.93 -16.24 13.72
N GLU A 125 -7.51 -16.40 15.00
CA GLU A 125 -8.38 -16.87 16.07
C GLU A 125 -9.63 -16.01 16.30
N ARG A 126 -9.69 -14.86 15.68
CA ARG A 126 -10.73 -13.83 15.79
C ARG A 126 -11.42 -13.53 14.46
N ASP A 127 -11.18 -14.38 13.47
CA ASP A 127 -11.65 -14.20 12.09
C ASP A 127 -11.19 -12.86 11.48
N MET A 128 -9.93 -12.47 11.76
CA MET A 128 -9.32 -11.24 11.25
C MET A 128 -8.01 -11.54 10.53
N CYS A 129 -7.62 -10.66 9.60
CA CYS A 129 -6.45 -10.77 8.74
C CYS A 129 -5.41 -9.70 9.06
N LEU A 130 -4.14 -10.00 8.75
CA LEU A 130 -3.02 -9.08 8.82
C LEU A 130 -2.47 -8.78 7.43
N GLY A 131 -2.46 -7.50 7.05
CA GLY A 131 -1.82 -6.98 5.85
C GLY A 131 -0.57 -6.15 6.17
N TYR A 132 0.28 -5.99 5.16
CA TYR A 132 1.41 -5.08 5.19
C TYR A 132 1.43 -4.21 3.93
N HIS A 133 1.25 -2.89 4.13
CA HIS A 133 1.38 -1.88 3.10
C HIS A 133 2.86 -1.66 2.76
N THR A 134 3.23 -1.83 1.50
CA THR A 134 4.63 -1.93 1.11
C THR A 134 5.28 -0.56 0.89
N GLY A 135 6.13 -0.14 1.83
CA GLY A 135 6.92 1.07 1.67
C GLY A 135 8.24 0.81 0.92
N ARG A 136 8.78 1.83 0.24
CA ARG A 136 10.03 1.75 -0.55
C ARG A 136 11.22 1.14 0.19
N ARG A 137 11.29 1.28 1.54
CA ARG A 137 12.37 0.71 2.36
C ARG A 137 12.40 -0.80 2.33
N ALA A 138 11.28 -1.45 2.07
CA ALA A 138 11.20 -2.89 1.94
C ALA A 138 11.95 -3.42 0.70
N PHE A 139 12.22 -2.57 -0.26
CA PHE A 139 12.90 -2.92 -1.52
C PHE A 139 14.39 -2.58 -1.53
N HIS A 140 14.92 -2.06 -0.44
CA HIS A 140 16.34 -1.71 -0.33
C HIS A 140 17.19 -2.90 0.12
N PRO A 141 18.41 -3.09 -0.40
CA PRO A 141 19.29 -4.14 0.10
C PRO A 141 19.61 -3.96 1.57
N PHE A 142 19.75 -5.08 2.26
CA PHE A 142 20.20 -5.08 3.64
C PHE A 142 21.54 -4.39 3.84
N LEU A 143 21.69 -3.73 4.97
CA LEU A 143 22.99 -3.38 5.48
C LEU A 143 23.69 -4.63 6.04
N PRO A 144 25.03 -4.74 5.95
CA PRO A 144 25.76 -5.73 6.70
C PRO A 144 25.45 -5.59 8.21
N ASP A 145 25.29 -6.71 8.93
CA ASP A 145 24.91 -6.70 10.36
C ASP A 145 25.84 -5.84 11.23
N ALA A 146 27.13 -5.81 10.91
CA ALA A 146 28.10 -4.95 11.57
C ALA A 146 27.84 -3.45 11.36
N ALA A 147 27.36 -3.08 10.16
CA ALA A 147 27.01 -1.69 9.84
C ALA A 147 25.66 -1.29 10.45
N GLY A 148 24.72 -2.23 10.59
CA GLY A 148 23.44 -2.01 11.26
C GLY A 148 23.62 -1.53 12.70
N LYS A 149 24.53 -2.15 13.45
CA LYS A 149 24.87 -1.74 14.83
C LYS A 149 25.48 -0.34 14.92
N ILE A 150 26.34 0.03 13.97
CA ILE A 150 26.97 1.37 13.93
C ILE A 150 25.91 2.45 13.68
N VAL A 151 24.93 2.16 12.82
CA VAL A 151 23.83 3.10 12.51
C VAL A 151 22.86 3.26 13.67
N GLU A 152 22.71 2.24 14.51
CA GLU A 152 21.91 2.31 15.75
C GLU A 152 22.55 3.26 16.79
N GLU A 153 23.87 3.24 16.88
CA GLU A 153 24.65 4.05 17.82
C GLU A 153 24.92 5.48 17.31
N THR A 154 24.80 5.71 15.98
CA THR A 154 25.07 7.01 15.36
C THR A 154 23.89 7.40 14.46
N PRO A 155 23.03 8.34 14.87
CA PRO A 155 21.94 8.79 14.04
C PRO A 155 22.50 9.43 12.76
N ILE A 156 22.37 8.72 11.64
CA ILE A 156 22.68 9.29 10.32
C ILE A 156 21.58 10.31 10.02
N PRO A 157 21.91 11.57 9.73
CA PRO A 157 20.90 12.54 9.33
C PRO A 157 20.07 12.00 8.16
N GLU A 158 18.78 12.15 8.23
CA GLU A 158 17.84 11.62 7.24
C GLU A 158 18.20 12.03 5.79
N ALA A 159 18.74 13.25 5.64
CA ALA A 159 19.26 13.76 4.38
C ALA A 159 20.41 12.91 3.80
N VAL A 160 21.30 12.38 4.65
CA VAL A 160 22.43 11.53 4.21
C VAL A 160 21.90 10.14 3.83
N GLY A 161 20.93 9.61 4.54
CA GLY A 161 20.24 8.38 4.20
C GLY A 161 19.53 8.48 2.86
N ARG A 162 18.81 9.55 2.61
CA ARG A 162 18.15 9.83 1.32
C ARG A 162 19.16 9.95 0.17
N TYR A 163 20.26 10.65 0.37
CA TYR A 163 21.28 10.86 -0.67
C TYR A 163 22.00 9.56 -1.07
N THR A 164 22.45 8.77 -0.10
CA THR A 164 23.07 7.46 -0.37
C THR A 164 22.11 6.52 -1.07
N HIS A 165 20.84 6.61 -0.75
CA HIS A 165 19.76 5.84 -1.33
C HIS A 165 19.52 6.17 -2.80
N GLN A 166 19.38 7.47 -3.10
CA GLN A 166 19.20 7.97 -4.48
C GLN A 166 20.41 7.61 -5.36
N LEU A 167 21.62 7.65 -4.80
CA LEU A 167 22.83 7.25 -5.52
C LEU A 167 22.84 5.74 -5.84
N LEU A 168 22.42 4.91 -4.89
CA LEU A 168 22.31 3.46 -5.10
C LEU A 168 21.21 3.09 -6.10
N ASN A 169 20.07 3.76 -6.06
CA ASN A 169 18.99 3.55 -7.02
C ASN A 169 19.37 3.96 -8.45
N ARG A 170 20.24 4.99 -8.60
CA ARG A 170 20.76 5.41 -9.92
C ARG A 170 21.74 4.42 -10.53
N LEU A 171 22.42 3.64 -9.70
CA LEU A 171 23.36 2.59 -10.17
C LEU A 171 22.63 1.31 -10.53
N ARG A 172 21.34 1.19 -10.19
CA ARG A 172 20.46 0.11 -10.64
C ARG A 172 19.88 0.47 -12.00
N ALA A 173 19.80 -0.54 -12.87
CA ALA A 173 19.06 -0.37 -14.10
C ALA A 173 17.62 0.03 -13.76
N PRO A 174 17.04 1.08 -14.36
CA PRO A 174 15.62 1.34 -14.24
C PRO A 174 14.88 0.09 -14.72
N GLU A 175 13.85 -0.31 -13.99
CA GLU A 175 12.99 -1.45 -14.33
C GLU A 175 13.63 -2.84 -14.12
N SER A 176 14.08 -3.13 -12.90
CA SER A 176 14.42 -4.51 -12.57
C SER A 176 13.15 -5.36 -12.58
N ALA A 177 13.12 -6.37 -13.43
CA ALA A 177 12.01 -7.32 -13.54
C ALA A 177 11.94 -8.33 -12.37
N THR A 178 12.77 -8.17 -11.35
CA THR A 178 12.82 -9.09 -10.19
C THR A 178 13.27 -8.37 -8.93
N ILE A 179 12.63 -8.70 -7.80
CA ILE A 179 13.04 -8.22 -6.49
C ILE A 179 14.14 -9.14 -5.93
N PRO A 180 15.34 -8.59 -5.63
CA PRO A 180 16.45 -9.41 -5.15
C PRO A 180 16.20 -10.02 -3.77
N ASN A 181 16.79 -11.19 -3.52
CA ASN A 181 16.71 -11.89 -2.23
C ASN A 181 17.48 -11.18 -1.08
N GLU A 182 18.24 -10.15 -1.41
CA GLU A 182 18.91 -9.24 -0.47
C GLU A 182 18.00 -8.11 0.01
N THR A 183 16.72 -8.10 -0.35
CA THR A 183 15.75 -7.08 0.10
C THR A 183 14.89 -7.58 1.26
N PRO A 184 14.45 -6.68 2.15
CA PRO A 184 13.44 -6.99 3.16
C PRO A 184 12.16 -7.60 2.58
N MET A 185 11.63 -7.03 1.49
CA MET A 185 10.40 -7.51 0.88
C MET A 185 10.46 -8.98 0.48
N TRP A 186 11.49 -9.37 -0.26
CA TRP A 186 11.69 -10.77 -0.62
C TRP A 186 11.76 -11.67 0.62
N ASN A 187 12.45 -11.22 1.67
CA ASN A 187 12.60 -11.99 2.91
C ASN A 187 11.32 -12.07 3.74
N LEU A 188 10.46 -11.04 3.73
CA LEU A 188 9.15 -11.08 4.37
C LEU A 188 8.26 -12.12 3.67
N VAL A 189 8.16 -12.07 2.35
CA VAL A 189 7.41 -13.07 1.56
C VAL A 189 7.92 -14.49 1.83
N ALA A 190 9.23 -14.69 1.82
CA ALA A 190 9.83 -16.01 2.04
C ALA A 190 9.72 -16.55 3.48
N ARG A 191 9.41 -15.70 4.46
CA ARG A 191 9.37 -16.07 5.89
C ARG A 191 7.99 -16.08 6.50
N THR A 192 6.98 -15.65 5.78
CA THR A 192 5.56 -15.67 6.19
C THR A 192 4.77 -16.54 5.21
N ALA A 193 3.79 -17.27 5.70
CA ALA A 193 2.92 -18.08 4.84
C ALA A 193 1.79 -17.22 4.22
N PRO A 194 1.19 -17.66 3.10
CA PRO A 194 0.05 -16.95 2.49
C PRO A 194 -1.11 -16.69 3.46
N ALA A 195 -1.42 -17.63 4.33
CA ALA A 195 -2.47 -17.47 5.35
C ALA A 195 -2.06 -16.59 6.54
N GLU A 196 -0.79 -16.16 6.64
CA GLU A 196 -0.32 -15.37 7.78
C GLU A 196 -0.35 -13.87 7.49
N VAL A 197 0.12 -13.45 6.30
CA VAL A 197 0.26 -12.01 5.96
C VAL A 197 -0.06 -11.81 4.50
N THR A 198 -0.96 -10.89 4.20
CA THR A 198 -1.18 -10.36 2.86
C THR A 198 -0.30 -9.13 2.62
N PHE A 199 -0.13 -8.75 1.38
CA PHE A 199 0.65 -7.58 1.01
C PHE A 199 -0.21 -6.61 0.21
N GLU A 200 -0.08 -5.36 0.56
CA GLU A 200 -0.73 -4.25 -0.11
C GLU A 200 0.34 -3.43 -0.85
N PRO A 201 0.51 -3.62 -2.16
CA PRO A 201 1.46 -2.85 -2.95
C PRO A 201 1.10 -1.36 -3.00
N GLU A 202 2.02 -0.51 -2.56
CA GLU A 202 2.01 0.91 -2.89
C GLU A 202 2.86 1.13 -4.15
N VAL A 203 2.20 1.28 -5.29
CA VAL A 203 2.87 1.26 -6.60
C VAL A 203 3.87 2.40 -6.80
N ALA A 204 3.59 3.58 -6.24
CA ALA A 204 4.50 4.72 -6.29
C ALA A 204 5.78 4.46 -5.49
N GLU A 205 5.68 3.91 -4.29
CA GLU A 205 6.82 3.57 -3.43
C GLU A 205 7.71 2.49 -4.06
N ILE A 206 7.13 1.52 -4.75
CA ILE A 206 7.86 0.50 -5.50
C ILE A 206 8.61 1.14 -6.67
N ARG A 207 7.94 2.05 -7.39
CA ARG A 207 8.53 2.80 -8.48
C ARG A 207 9.69 3.69 -8.01
N GLU A 208 9.53 4.39 -6.90
CA GLU A 208 10.59 5.16 -6.24
C GLU A 208 11.80 4.30 -5.85
N ALA A 209 11.57 3.06 -5.45
CA ALA A 209 12.63 2.11 -5.14
C ALA A 209 13.36 1.61 -6.39
N GLY A 210 12.91 1.96 -7.60
CA GLY A 210 13.54 1.61 -8.88
C GLY A 210 13.09 0.27 -9.46
N TYR A 211 11.93 -0.23 -9.05
CA TYR A 211 11.34 -1.45 -9.59
C TYR A 211 10.08 -1.15 -10.41
N ASP A 212 9.73 -2.07 -11.28
CA ASP A 212 8.41 -2.13 -11.88
C ASP A 212 7.42 -2.64 -10.81
N PRO A 213 6.31 -1.94 -10.52
CA PRO A 213 5.34 -2.40 -9.52
C PRO A 213 4.76 -3.80 -9.82
N THR A 214 4.65 -4.17 -11.08
CA THR A 214 4.09 -5.47 -11.51
C THR A 214 4.90 -6.67 -11.01
N VAL A 215 6.19 -6.48 -10.69
CA VAL A 215 7.04 -7.58 -10.17
C VAL A 215 6.56 -8.09 -8.81
N LEU A 216 5.83 -7.27 -8.05
CA LEU A 216 5.34 -7.68 -6.73
C LEU A 216 4.21 -8.71 -6.84
N PHE A 217 3.33 -8.60 -7.84
CA PHE A 217 2.30 -9.60 -8.10
C PHE A 217 2.93 -10.98 -8.40
N SER A 218 4.01 -11.01 -9.16
CA SER A 218 4.76 -12.25 -9.42
C SER A 218 5.46 -12.80 -8.17
N LEU A 219 5.93 -11.94 -7.26
CA LEU A 219 6.61 -12.36 -6.04
C LEU A 219 5.64 -12.87 -4.97
N CYS A 220 4.52 -12.18 -4.79
CA CYS A 220 3.55 -12.45 -3.71
C CYS A 220 2.48 -13.47 -4.12
N GLY A 221 2.19 -13.61 -5.42
CA GLY A 221 1.13 -14.50 -5.92
C GLY A 221 -0.25 -14.12 -5.38
N ASP A 222 -0.95 -15.10 -4.83
CA ASP A 222 -2.29 -15.00 -4.22
C ASP A 222 -2.34 -14.31 -2.85
N ARG A 223 -1.31 -13.52 -2.53
CA ARG A 223 -1.20 -12.79 -1.25
C ARG A 223 -1.42 -11.29 -1.41
N ILE A 224 -1.98 -10.86 -2.53
CA ILE A 224 -2.32 -9.45 -2.78
C ILE A 224 -3.83 -9.38 -2.99
N ASP A 225 -4.53 -8.91 -1.98
CA ASP A 225 -5.98 -8.73 -2.02
C ASP A 225 -6.35 -7.30 -2.44
N MET A 226 -5.44 -6.35 -2.20
CA MET A 226 -5.64 -4.93 -2.48
C MET A 226 -4.35 -4.26 -2.96
N VAL A 227 -4.49 -3.20 -3.78
CA VAL A 227 -3.37 -2.43 -4.33
C VAL A 227 -3.67 -0.93 -4.26
N HIS A 228 -2.71 -0.16 -3.75
CA HIS A 228 -2.76 1.30 -3.73
C HIS A 228 -2.27 1.87 -5.05
N LEU A 229 -3.11 2.66 -5.69
CA LEU A 229 -2.75 3.45 -6.85
C LEU A 229 -2.41 4.88 -6.42
N ARG A 230 -1.15 5.21 -6.56
CA ARG A 230 -0.58 6.55 -6.43
C ARG A 230 0.46 6.74 -7.53
N ASP A 231 0.69 7.95 -7.99
CA ASP A 231 1.65 8.23 -9.04
C ASP A 231 2.70 9.25 -8.62
N VAL A 232 3.90 9.09 -9.14
CA VAL A 232 5.06 9.93 -8.81
C VAL A 232 5.84 10.31 -10.05
N ALA A 233 6.40 11.50 -10.04
CA ALA A 233 7.33 11.98 -11.05
C ALA A 233 8.71 12.27 -10.45
N SER A 234 9.73 12.34 -11.29
CA SER A 234 11.06 12.74 -10.82
C SER A 234 11.11 14.24 -10.57
N ALA A 235 11.31 14.64 -9.33
CA ALA A 235 11.55 16.04 -8.94
C ALA A 235 13.00 16.49 -9.24
N GLY A 236 13.80 15.62 -9.84
CA GLY A 236 15.18 15.88 -10.22
C GLY A 236 16.22 15.14 -9.37
N PRO A 237 17.50 15.32 -9.77
CA PRO A 237 18.57 14.47 -9.23
C PRO A 237 18.81 14.56 -7.73
N LEU A 238 18.43 15.63 -7.07
CA LEU A 238 18.67 15.85 -5.64
C LEU A 238 17.38 15.86 -4.82
N GLN A 239 16.25 16.12 -5.46
CA GLN A 239 14.94 16.22 -4.82
C GLN A 239 14.22 14.87 -4.69
N GLY A 240 14.59 13.88 -5.53
CA GLY A 240 13.96 12.56 -5.53
C GLY A 240 12.71 12.52 -6.39
N TYR A 241 11.60 12.14 -5.79
CA TYR A 241 10.31 12.03 -6.43
C TYR A 241 9.31 12.97 -5.75
N GLU A 242 8.28 13.33 -6.48
CA GLU A 242 7.13 14.10 -6.01
C GLU A 242 5.85 13.46 -6.51
N ASP A 243 4.79 13.57 -5.71
CA ASP A 243 3.47 13.09 -6.10
C ASP A 243 2.94 13.90 -7.28
N VAL A 244 2.27 13.22 -8.20
CA VAL A 244 1.62 13.83 -9.35
C VAL A 244 0.23 13.21 -9.54
N PRO A 245 -0.66 13.86 -10.32
CA PRO A 245 -1.93 13.23 -10.69
C PRO A 245 -1.71 11.89 -11.39
N HIS A 246 -2.62 10.94 -11.14
CA HIS A 246 -2.56 9.60 -11.72
C HIS A 246 -2.53 9.64 -13.25
N GLY A 247 -1.52 9.04 -13.83
CA GLY A 247 -1.25 8.99 -15.26
C GLY A 247 -0.33 10.10 -15.79
N ASP A 248 0.08 11.04 -14.95
CA ASP A 248 1.06 12.08 -15.30
C ASP A 248 2.50 11.74 -14.87
N GLY A 249 2.66 10.60 -14.18
CA GLY A 249 3.91 10.20 -13.56
C GLY A 249 4.64 9.04 -14.25
N LEU A 250 5.33 8.27 -13.43
CA LEU A 250 6.22 7.18 -13.84
C LEU A 250 5.61 5.79 -13.68
N VAL A 251 4.45 5.69 -13.05
CA VAL A 251 3.76 4.41 -12.88
C VAL A 251 2.96 4.09 -14.13
N ASP A 252 3.20 2.93 -14.71
CA ASP A 252 2.35 2.40 -15.79
C ASP A 252 1.07 1.83 -15.16
N MET A 253 0.05 2.68 -15.03
CA MET A 253 -1.22 2.33 -14.39
C MET A 253 -1.95 1.21 -15.12
N ASP A 254 -1.91 1.21 -16.46
CA ASP A 254 -2.56 0.17 -17.24
C ASP A 254 -1.89 -1.19 -16.98
N ALA A 255 -0.54 -1.24 -16.96
CA ALA A 255 0.20 -2.47 -16.67
C ALA A 255 -0.04 -2.97 -15.23
N VAL A 256 -0.15 -2.06 -14.26
CA VAL A 256 -0.47 -2.41 -12.86
C VAL A 256 -1.86 -3.02 -12.76
N LEU A 257 -2.86 -2.42 -13.40
CA LEU A 257 -4.25 -2.90 -13.36
C LEU A 257 -4.43 -4.22 -14.09
N ASP A 258 -3.73 -4.40 -15.22
CA ASP A 258 -3.70 -5.69 -15.92
C ASP A 258 -3.10 -6.77 -15.01
N ALA A 259 -1.97 -6.49 -14.35
CA ALA A 259 -1.33 -7.43 -13.42
C ALA A 259 -2.18 -7.71 -12.16
N ALA A 260 -2.88 -6.71 -11.64
CA ALA A 260 -3.80 -6.86 -10.51
C ALA A 260 -5.00 -7.74 -10.88
N THR A 261 -5.59 -7.51 -12.07
CA THR A 261 -6.69 -8.32 -12.59
C THR A 261 -6.27 -9.77 -12.83
N ASP A 262 -5.10 -9.98 -13.46
CA ASP A 262 -4.54 -11.32 -13.71
C ASP A 262 -4.23 -12.07 -12.40
N ALA A 263 -3.84 -11.35 -11.35
CA ALA A 263 -3.59 -11.90 -10.02
C ALA A 263 -4.86 -12.13 -9.19
N GLY A 264 -6.02 -11.62 -9.64
CA GLY A 264 -7.29 -11.75 -8.93
C GLY A 264 -7.40 -10.85 -7.72
N VAL A 265 -6.80 -9.66 -7.77
CA VAL A 265 -6.89 -8.64 -6.71
C VAL A 265 -8.34 -8.18 -6.56
N ASP A 266 -8.84 -8.15 -5.34
CA ASP A 266 -10.23 -7.78 -5.04
C ASP A 266 -10.44 -6.27 -5.03
N TRP A 267 -9.44 -5.49 -4.62
CA TRP A 267 -9.56 -4.05 -4.39
C TRP A 267 -8.48 -3.22 -5.05
N VAL A 268 -8.90 -2.17 -5.75
CA VAL A 268 -8.03 -1.10 -6.23
C VAL A 268 -8.34 0.15 -5.43
N ILE A 269 -7.35 0.63 -4.68
CA ILE A 269 -7.52 1.72 -3.72
C ILE A 269 -6.88 2.99 -4.26
N TYR A 270 -7.68 4.06 -4.37
CA TYR A 270 -7.17 5.37 -4.73
C TYR A 270 -6.51 6.03 -3.53
N GLU A 271 -5.25 6.41 -3.71
CA GLU A 271 -4.51 7.24 -2.76
C GLU A 271 -3.94 8.48 -3.45
N ASN A 272 -4.00 9.62 -2.77
CA ASN A 272 -3.52 10.90 -3.30
C ASN A 272 -3.02 11.80 -2.17
N GLU A 273 -1.70 11.97 -2.09
CA GLU A 273 -1.04 12.80 -1.08
C GLU A 273 -0.77 14.24 -1.53
N LEU A 274 -1.15 14.63 -2.74
CA LEU A 274 -0.99 16.00 -3.23
C LEU A 274 -1.62 17.02 -2.26
N ASP A 275 -0.96 18.16 -2.10
CA ASP A 275 -1.51 19.31 -1.39
C ASP A 275 -2.55 20.01 -2.27
N SER A 276 -3.75 19.45 -2.33
CA SER A 276 -4.86 19.91 -3.14
C SER A 276 -6.16 19.85 -2.34
N ASP A 277 -7.24 20.40 -2.90
CA ASP A 277 -8.55 20.40 -2.29
C ASP A 277 -9.02 18.96 -1.95
N PRO A 278 -9.17 18.62 -0.66
CA PRO A 278 -9.53 17.26 -0.25
C PRO A 278 -10.94 16.85 -0.70
N GLU A 279 -11.86 17.81 -0.87
CA GLU A 279 -13.20 17.51 -1.41
C GLU A 279 -13.11 17.06 -2.88
N ALA A 280 -12.32 17.79 -3.67
CA ALA A 280 -12.13 17.45 -5.07
C ALA A 280 -11.42 16.10 -5.29
N LYS A 281 -10.64 15.63 -4.32
CA LYS A 281 -9.97 14.31 -4.39
C LYS A 281 -10.96 13.17 -4.42
N ILE A 282 -12.10 13.27 -3.72
CA ILE A 282 -13.12 12.22 -3.68
C ILE A 282 -13.68 11.98 -5.09
N ASP A 283 -14.23 13.02 -5.71
CA ASP A 283 -14.83 12.91 -7.05
C ASP A 283 -13.78 12.60 -8.13
N HIS A 284 -12.60 13.24 -8.03
CA HIS A 284 -11.52 13.01 -8.99
C HIS A 284 -10.99 11.58 -8.93
N GLY A 285 -10.85 11.02 -7.74
CA GLY A 285 -10.40 9.65 -7.54
C GLY A 285 -11.37 8.62 -8.12
N ALA A 286 -12.66 8.77 -7.84
CA ALA A 286 -13.70 7.91 -8.40
C ALA A 286 -13.68 7.92 -9.94
N ALA A 287 -13.69 9.12 -10.54
CA ALA A 287 -13.60 9.27 -12.00
C ALA A 287 -12.29 8.72 -12.60
N THR A 288 -11.19 8.81 -11.84
CA THR A 288 -9.89 8.27 -12.25
C THR A 288 -9.91 6.75 -12.27
N LEU A 289 -10.39 6.10 -11.20
CA LEU A 289 -10.49 4.64 -11.14
C LEU A 289 -11.45 4.09 -12.20
N GLU A 290 -12.63 4.72 -12.38
CA GLU A 290 -13.57 4.33 -13.42
C GLU A 290 -12.91 4.35 -14.82
N ARG A 291 -12.23 5.45 -15.16
CA ARG A 291 -11.54 5.60 -16.45
C ARG A 291 -10.43 4.57 -16.65
N LEU A 292 -9.62 4.31 -15.62
CA LEU A 292 -8.51 3.36 -15.69
C LEU A 292 -9.02 1.92 -15.85
N LEU A 293 -10.02 1.54 -15.05
CA LEU A 293 -10.59 0.19 -15.11
C LEU A 293 -11.40 -0.07 -16.39
N ASP A 294 -12.03 0.94 -16.97
CA ASP A 294 -12.69 0.83 -18.27
C ASP A 294 -11.70 0.76 -19.44
N GLY A 295 -10.52 1.38 -19.29
CA GLY A 295 -9.44 1.38 -20.28
C GLY A 295 -8.65 0.07 -20.36
N SER A 296 -8.46 -0.62 -19.24
CA SER A 296 -7.71 -1.89 -19.14
C SER A 296 -8.37 -3.05 -19.92
N GLY A 297 -9.68 -2.98 -20.19
CA GLY A 297 -10.38 -3.95 -21.04
C GLY A 297 -10.18 -3.81 -22.56
N SER A 298 -9.48 -2.76 -23.02
CA SER A 298 -9.23 -2.48 -24.44
C SER A 298 -7.81 -2.91 -24.84
N SER A 299 -7.63 -4.17 -25.18
CA SER A 299 -6.36 -4.71 -25.71
C SER A 299 -5.82 -3.83 -26.84
N ARG A 300 -4.82 -3.02 -26.58
CA ARG A 300 -4.00 -2.43 -27.63
C ARG A 300 -3.16 -3.54 -28.25
N SER A 301 -3.54 -3.96 -29.48
CA SER A 301 -2.66 -4.78 -30.33
C SER A 301 -1.27 -4.17 -30.39
N PRO A 302 -0.19 -4.94 -30.19
CA PRO A 302 1.15 -4.40 -30.26
C PRO A 302 1.39 -3.78 -31.63
N THR A 303 1.69 -2.49 -31.66
CA THR A 303 2.08 -1.76 -32.87
C THR A 303 3.35 -2.43 -33.41
N ARG A 304 3.23 -3.17 -34.52
CA ARG A 304 4.37 -3.74 -35.23
C ARG A 304 5.36 -2.64 -35.58
N ILE A 305 6.55 -2.70 -35.03
CA ILE A 305 7.68 -1.93 -35.50
C ILE A 305 8.00 -2.40 -36.93
N PRO A 306 8.00 -1.49 -37.94
CA PRO A 306 8.36 -1.89 -39.29
C PRO A 306 9.83 -2.27 -39.32
N ALA A 307 10.12 -3.46 -39.82
CA ALA A 307 11.46 -3.90 -40.11
C ALA A 307 12.12 -2.96 -41.11
N THR A 308 13.22 -2.30 -40.73
CA THR A 308 14.07 -1.60 -41.66
C THR A 308 14.80 -2.60 -42.51
N SER A 309 14.46 -2.63 -43.80
CA SER A 309 15.17 -3.39 -44.82
C SER A 309 16.47 -2.68 -45.23
N SER A 310 17.51 -3.49 -45.32
CA SER A 310 18.80 -3.34 -45.99
C SER A 310 19.92 -2.77 -45.20
#